data_0f0c0b3abe0cd84c441e9e5f30120e59
#
_entry.id   0f0c0b3abe0cd84c441e9e5f30120e59
#
_cell.length_a   1.000
_cell.length_b   1.000
_cell.length_c   1.000
_cell.angle_alpha   90.00
_cell.angle_beta   90.00
_cell.angle_gamma   90.00
#
_symmetry.space_group_name_H-M   'P 1'
#
loop_
_entity.id
_entity.type
_entity.pdbx_description
1 polymer ?
#
loop_
_entity_poly.entity_id
_entity_poly.type
_entity_poly.pdbx_seq_one_letter_code
_entity_poly.pdbx_strand_id
1 'polypeptide(L)'
;MKTALVLGGGGLVGMAYHAGALKALDEAGLDLAAADLMIGTSAGSILSSYMRCGWSPDDFYNYAHGRHPDVQKDPAAPRDQIRQIFTPMWHTNVERARRLVGSTFAMAASRGYLNRAGTPGRALRKAFPAGMYSTDETRLRFHEDLPVEWPDRDLYICAVDLYSGDLVPFGHRDAPQAPLPDAVLASTSIPGVFPPVRIGDKRYVDGGAKSATSLNLATQEECTHIICVAPLGFRSDGFTTSRDPKMWGPMFVRSLFARALKREVSEARNLGVEVVVVRPWATDLKMHGTNSMRHFDRAALSDQAREGTKRLLDEMSDRPALAEWPRKRATRVRAAR
;
A
#
# COMPACT_ATOMS: atom_id res chain seq x y z
N MET A 1 11.22 23.44 -4.92
CA MET A 1 10.17 22.44 -5.19
C MET A 1 10.54 21.18 -4.41
N LYS A 2 9.64 20.67 -3.56
CA LYS A 2 9.81 19.38 -2.84
C LYS A 2 8.72 18.41 -3.33
N THR A 3 9.13 17.21 -3.70
CA THR A 3 8.27 16.23 -4.37
C THR A 3 7.96 15.05 -3.45
N ALA A 4 6.74 14.51 -3.51
CA ALA A 4 6.40 13.28 -2.82
C ALA A 4 5.73 12.25 -3.74
N LEU A 5 6.19 11.01 -3.67
CA LEU A 5 5.53 9.85 -4.24
C LEU A 5 4.78 9.09 -3.15
N VAL A 6 3.46 9.09 -3.22
CA VAL A 6 2.58 8.43 -2.26
C VAL A 6 2.01 7.16 -2.86
N LEU A 7 2.31 6.01 -2.25
CA LEU A 7 1.85 4.69 -2.67
C LEU A 7 0.85 4.14 -1.65
N GLY A 8 -0.41 4.10 -2.03
CA GLY A 8 -1.50 3.69 -1.15
C GLY A 8 -1.65 2.19 -0.98
N GLY A 9 -2.47 1.79 0.00
CA GLY A 9 -2.85 0.41 0.25
C GLY A 9 -3.72 -0.18 -0.86
N GLY A 10 -3.80 -1.51 -0.90
CA GLY A 10 -4.61 -2.20 -1.90
C GLY A 10 -4.49 -3.72 -1.88
N GLY A 11 -3.74 -4.30 -0.96
CA GLY A 11 -3.48 -5.73 -0.89
C GLY A 11 -2.75 -6.25 -2.14
N LEU A 12 -2.90 -7.53 -2.45
CA LEU A 12 -2.25 -8.16 -3.62
C LEU A 12 -2.72 -7.53 -4.95
N VAL A 13 -4.01 -7.21 -5.07
CA VAL A 13 -4.57 -6.50 -6.24
C VAL A 13 -3.93 -5.12 -6.37
N GLY A 14 -3.74 -4.42 -5.24
CA GLY A 14 -3.08 -3.12 -5.22
C GLY A 14 -1.62 -3.18 -5.65
N MET A 15 -0.89 -4.23 -5.29
CA MET A 15 0.51 -4.43 -5.75
C MET A 15 0.58 -4.50 -7.29
N ALA A 16 -0.28 -5.31 -7.92
CA ALA A 16 -0.30 -5.40 -9.38
C ALA A 16 -0.74 -4.08 -10.05
N TYR A 17 -1.70 -3.37 -9.42
CA TYR A 17 -2.09 -2.03 -9.89
C TYR A 17 -0.92 -1.04 -9.83
N HIS A 18 -0.20 -1.00 -8.70
CA HIS A 18 0.99 -0.17 -8.56
C HIS A 18 2.05 -0.49 -9.63
N ALA A 19 2.30 -1.77 -9.88
CA ALA A 19 3.29 -2.19 -10.87
C ALA A 19 3.00 -1.59 -12.27
N GLY A 20 1.74 -1.67 -12.71
CA GLY A 20 1.34 -1.08 -14.00
C GLY A 20 1.33 0.45 -13.99
N ALA A 21 0.83 1.06 -12.91
CA ALA A 21 0.78 2.51 -12.78
C ALA A 21 2.18 3.14 -12.72
N LEU A 22 3.09 2.58 -11.92
CA LEU A 22 4.48 3.03 -11.85
C LEU A 22 5.20 2.87 -13.19
N LYS A 23 4.94 1.76 -13.90
CA LYS A 23 5.48 1.54 -15.24
C LYS A 23 5.04 2.63 -16.23
N ALA A 24 3.75 3.01 -16.22
CA ALA A 24 3.25 4.06 -17.11
C ALA A 24 3.84 5.45 -16.78
N LEU A 25 3.97 5.79 -15.49
CA LEU A 25 4.61 7.02 -15.03
C LEU A 25 6.08 7.08 -15.46
N ASP A 26 6.77 5.95 -15.35
CA ASP A 26 8.16 5.79 -15.77
C ASP A 26 8.33 5.95 -17.30
N GLU A 27 7.45 5.35 -18.09
CA GLU A 27 7.42 5.48 -19.54
C GLU A 27 7.12 6.92 -20.00
N ALA A 28 6.40 7.68 -19.17
CA ALA A 28 6.22 9.12 -19.39
C ALA A 28 7.48 9.96 -19.06
N GLY A 29 8.59 9.30 -18.71
CA GLY A 29 9.87 9.92 -18.43
C GLY A 29 10.02 10.50 -17.02
N LEU A 30 9.12 10.19 -16.09
CA LEU A 30 9.22 10.64 -14.70
C LEU A 30 10.25 9.81 -13.94
N ASP A 31 11.19 10.46 -13.27
CA ASP A 31 12.12 9.80 -12.36
C ASP A 31 11.46 9.66 -10.97
N LEU A 32 10.79 8.54 -10.76
CA LEU A 32 10.04 8.30 -9.52
C LEU A 32 10.97 8.06 -8.33
N ALA A 33 12.16 7.49 -8.56
CA ALA A 33 13.16 7.26 -7.53
C ALA A 33 13.77 8.57 -7.03
N ALA A 34 13.73 9.63 -7.83
CA ALA A 34 14.21 10.95 -7.47
C ALA A 34 13.27 11.74 -6.54
N ALA A 35 12.07 11.25 -6.26
CA ALA A 35 11.17 11.90 -5.29
C ALA A 35 11.89 12.20 -3.97
N ASP A 36 11.72 13.41 -3.42
CA ASP A 36 12.35 13.80 -2.17
C ASP A 36 11.83 12.94 -1.00
N LEU A 37 10.53 12.66 -1.00
CA LEU A 37 9.87 11.80 -0.01
C LEU A 37 9.08 10.69 -0.69
N MET A 38 9.16 9.47 -0.17
CA MET A 38 8.22 8.39 -0.47
C MET A 38 7.39 8.04 0.74
N ILE A 39 6.09 7.87 0.55
CA ILE A 39 5.15 7.44 1.60
C ILE A 39 4.47 6.17 1.13
N GLY A 40 4.60 5.10 1.90
CA GLY A 40 4.00 3.81 1.60
C GLY A 40 3.03 3.35 2.68
N THR A 41 1.85 2.87 2.28
CA THR A 41 0.86 2.25 3.17
C THR A 41 0.50 0.86 2.65
N SER A 42 0.58 -0.18 3.49
CA SER A 42 0.20 -1.55 3.11
C SER A 42 0.94 -2.03 1.84
N ALA A 43 0.23 -2.41 0.77
CA ALA A 43 0.85 -2.75 -0.51
C ALA A 43 1.86 -1.69 -0.98
N GLY A 44 1.52 -0.40 -0.81
CA GLY A 44 2.41 0.70 -1.16
C GLY A 44 3.69 0.75 -0.32
N SER A 45 3.65 0.27 0.93
CA SER A 45 4.85 0.19 1.78
C SER A 45 5.87 -0.81 1.25
N ILE A 46 5.42 -1.91 0.68
CA ILE A 46 6.29 -2.88 0.02
C ILE A 46 6.98 -2.21 -1.17
N LEU A 47 6.19 -1.67 -2.12
CA LEU A 47 6.77 -1.10 -3.34
C LEU A 47 7.69 0.08 -3.05
N SER A 48 7.32 0.99 -2.13
CA SER A 48 8.17 2.14 -1.79
C SER A 48 9.49 1.70 -1.15
N SER A 49 9.48 0.66 -0.30
CA SER A 49 10.69 0.12 0.31
C SER A 49 11.61 -0.51 -0.73
N TYR A 50 11.09 -1.42 -1.57
CA TYR A 50 11.88 -2.03 -2.63
C TYR A 50 12.42 -0.98 -3.62
N MET A 51 11.63 0.06 -3.94
CA MET A 51 12.04 1.14 -4.83
C MET A 51 13.20 1.95 -4.22
N ARG A 52 13.15 2.25 -2.93
CA ARG A 52 14.26 2.89 -2.21
C ARG A 52 15.49 1.98 -2.07
N CYS A 53 15.29 0.66 -2.13
CA CYS A 53 16.37 -0.34 -2.14
C CYS A 53 16.84 -0.69 -3.56
N GLY A 54 16.43 0.04 -4.59
CA GLY A 54 17.00 -0.06 -5.94
C GLY A 54 16.12 -0.74 -6.98
N TRP A 55 14.92 -1.22 -6.63
CA TRP A 55 13.98 -1.71 -7.64
C TRP A 55 13.44 -0.57 -8.50
N SER A 56 13.41 -0.78 -9.79
CA SER A 56 12.80 0.12 -10.76
C SER A 56 11.32 -0.22 -11.00
N PRO A 57 10.54 0.70 -11.60
CA PRO A 57 9.20 0.38 -12.10
C PRO A 57 9.15 -0.82 -13.06
N ASP A 58 10.21 -1.05 -13.83
CA ASP A 58 10.35 -2.22 -14.71
C ASP A 58 10.44 -3.52 -13.92
N ASP A 59 11.14 -3.53 -12.78
CA ASP A 59 11.28 -4.72 -11.95
C ASP A 59 9.91 -5.13 -11.39
N PHE A 60 9.10 -4.20 -10.87
CA PHE A 60 7.74 -4.48 -10.41
C PHE A 60 6.83 -5.01 -11.52
N TYR A 61 6.91 -4.39 -12.70
CA TYR A 61 6.13 -4.81 -13.84
C TYR A 61 6.51 -6.21 -14.32
N ASN A 62 7.82 -6.50 -14.42
CA ASN A 62 8.33 -7.82 -14.76
C ASN A 62 8.00 -8.86 -13.68
N TYR A 63 8.02 -8.47 -12.40
CA TYR A 63 7.59 -9.34 -11.30
C TYR A 63 6.11 -9.72 -11.44
N ALA A 64 5.23 -8.76 -11.73
CA ALA A 64 3.81 -9.01 -11.96
C ALA A 64 3.57 -9.98 -13.13
N HIS A 65 4.44 -9.96 -14.14
CA HIS A 65 4.40 -10.85 -15.32
C HIS A 65 5.16 -12.17 -15.15
N GLY A 66 5.74 -12.43 -13.97
CA GLY A 66 6.53 -13.65 -13.74
C GLY A 66 7.88 -13.68 -14.47
N ARG A 67 8.37 -12.55 -14.96
CA ARG A 67 9.63 -12.43 -15.73
C ARG A 67 10.81 -11.94 -14.91
N HIS A 68 10.57 -11.48 -13.67
CA HIS A 68 11.64 -11.01 -12.80
C HIS A 68 12.48 -12.18 -12.29
N PRO A 69 13.83 -12.06 -12.18
CA PRO A 69 14.72 -13.13 -11.71
C PRO A 69 14.31 -13.73 -10.35
N ASP A 70 13.80 -12.92 -9.43
CA ASP A 70 13.40 -13.39 -8.11
C ASP A 70 12.15 -14.27 -8.13
N VAL A 71 11.25 -14.08 -9.11
CA VAL A 71 10.12 -15.00 -9.33
C VAL A 71 10.61 -16.33 -9.87
N GLN A 72 11.65 -16.32 -10.70
CA GLN A 72 12.20 -17.54 -11.30
C GLN A 72 12.99 -18.40 -10.29
N LYS A 73 13.50 -17.77 -9.20
CA LYS A 73 14.16 -18.49 -8.10
C LYS A 73 13.19 -19.21 -7.17
N ASP A 74 11.92 -18.78 -7.14
CA ASP A 74 10.87 -19.40 -6.32
C ASP A 74 10.01 -20.29 -7.23
N PRO A 75 10.26 -21.64 -7.23
CA PRO A 75 9.53 -22.57 -8.10
C PRO A 75 8.06 -22.76 -7.68
N ALA A 76 7.63 -22.14 -6.56
CA ALA A 76 6.24 -22.22 -6.14
C ALA A 76 5.33 -21.55 -7.16
N ALA A 77 4.33 -22.29 -7.65
CA ALA A 77 3.33 -21.71 -8.53
C ALA A 77 2.63 -20.52 -7.85
N PRO A 78 2.17 -19.50 -8.60
CA PRO A 78 1.53 -18.30 -8.02
C PRO A 78 0.38 -18.61 -7.04
N ARG A 79 -0.28 -19.78 -7.20
CA ARG A 79 -1.31 -20.26 -6.27
C ARG A 79 -0.74 -20.69 -4.92
N ASP A 80 0.44 -21.26 -4.90
CA ASP A 80 1.08 -21.75 -3.68
C ASP A 80 1.68 -20.58 -2.88
N GLN A 81 2.19 -19.54 -3.54
CA GLN A 81 2.61 -18.29 -2.89
C GLN A 81 1.45 -17.64 -2.12
N ILE A 82 0.24 -17.62 -2.68
CA ILE A 82 -0.95 -17.08 -1.96
C ILE A 82 -1.33 -17.98 -0.79
N ARG A 83 -1.22 -19.31 -0.92
CA ARG A 83 -1.47 -20.23 0.19
C ARG A 83 -0.51 -20.02 1.34
N GLN A 84 0.77 -19.76 1.07
CA GLN A 84 1.78 -19.45 2.08
C GLN A 84 1.43 -18.20 2.89
N ILE A 85 0.96 -17.13 2.22
CA ILE A 85 0.51 -15.90 2.88
C ILE A 85 -0.69 -16.15 3.82
N PHE A 86 -1.53 -17.15 3.53
CA PHE A 86 -2.75 -17.46 4.29
C PHE A 86 -2.65 -18.76 5.08
N THR A 87 -1.51 -19.01 5.73
CA THR A 87 -1.34 -20.15 6.65
C THR A 87 -2.17 -19.93 7.91
N PRO A 88 -3.21 -20.75 8.17
CA PRO A 88 -4.09 -20.58 9.32
C PRO A 88 -3.34 -20.74 10.65
N MET A 89 -3.65 -19.88 11.62
CA MET A 89 -3.10 -19.94 12.98
C MET A 89 -4.00 -20.70 13.98
N TRP A 90 -4.92 -21.53 13.51
CA TRP A 90 -5.82 -22.34 14.35
C TRP A 90 -5.84 -23.79 13.88
N HIS A 91 -5.94 -24.69 14.85
CA HIS A 91 -6.08 -26.14 14.62
C HIS A 91 -7.46 -26.65 15.09
N THR A 92 -8.17 -25.88 15.91
CA THR A 92 -9.48 -26.22 16.44
C THR A 92 -10.51 -25.12 16.21
N ASN A 93 -11.79 -25.47 16.20
CA ASN A 93 -12.89 -24.49 16.08
C ASN A 93 -12.93 -23.53 17.28
N VAL A 94 -12.50 -23.96 18.46
CA VAL A 94 -12.42 -23.11 19.66
C VAL A 94 -11.34 -22.04 19.48
N GLU A 95 -10.16 -22.43 19.00
CA GLU A 95 -9.08 -21.47 18.68
C GLU A 95 -9.51 -20.48 17.62
N ARG A 96 -10.18 -20.96 16.56
CA ARG A 96 -10.75 -20.10 15.52
C ARG A 96 -11.71 -19.06 16.08
N ALA A 97 -12.64 -19.49 16.94
CA ALA A 97 -13.60 -18.58 17.57
C ALA A 97 -12.90 -17.53 18.46
N ARG A 98 -11.92 -17.95 19.28
CA ARG A 98 -11.12 -17.04 20.11
C ARG A 98 -10.36 -16.01 19.29
N ARG A 99 -9.76 -16.42 18.14
CA ARG A 99 -9.06 -15.52 17.24
C ARG A 99 -10.00 -14.56 16.53
N LEU A 100 -11.20 -14.98 16.14
CA LEU A 100 -12.23 -14.09 15.59
C LEU A 100 -12.60 -12.98 16.56
N VAL A 101 -12.81 -13.29 17.84
CA VAL A 101 -13.08 -12.31 18.87
C VAL A 101 -11.89 -11.34 19.02
N GLY A 102 -10.67 -11.85 19.17
CA GLY A 102 -9.47 -11.02 19.27
C GLY A 102 -9.25 -10.14 18.03
N SER A 103 -9.54 -10.66 16.84
CA SER A 103 -9.46 -9.94 15.58
C SER A 103 -10.47 -8.79 15.49
N THR A 104 -11.68 -8.99 15.98
CA THR A 104 -12.72 -7.95 16.07
C THR A 104 -12.28 -6.83 17.02
N PHE A 105 -11.68 -7.17 18.15
CA PHE A 105 -11.10 -6.17 19.06
C PHE A 105 -9.94 -5.40 18.42
N ALA A 106 -9.03 -6.07 17.71
CA ALA A 106 -7.93 -5.41 17.04
C ALA A 106 -8.43 -4.43 15.95
N MET A 107 -9.46 -4.83 15.20
CA MET A 107 -10.08 -3.97 14.19
C MET A 107 -10.74 -2.73 14.82
N ALA A 108 -11.44 -2.88 15.94
CA ALA A 108 -12.06 -1.75 16.64
C ALA A 108 -11.00 -0.84 17.26
N ALA A 109 -9.94 -1.40 17.83
CA ALA A 109 -8.82 -0.65 18.41
C ALA A 109 -8.09 0.19 17.34
N SER A 110 -7.80 -0.41 16.19
CA SER A 110 -7.09 0.29 15.09
C SER A 110 -7.84 1.52 14.55
N ARG A 111 -9.15 1.60 14.78
CA ARG A 111 -9.98 2.76 14.44
C ARG A 111 -10.19 3.74 15.60
N GLY A 112 -9.53 3.53 16.73
CA GLY A 112 -9.66 4.38 17.91
C GLY A 112 -10.93 4.17 18.73
N TYR A 113 -11.78 3.20 18.39
CA TYR A 113 -13.03 2.97 19.12
C TYR A 113 -12.84 2.47 20.55
N LEU A 114 -11.70 1.83 20.85
CA LEU A 114 -11.39 1.29 22.19
C LEU A 114 -10.54 2.24 23.05
N ASN A 115 -10.02 3.33 22.50
CA ASN A 115 -9.17 4.27 23.26
C ASN A 115 -9.90 4.94 24.42
N ARG A 116 -11.25 5.06 24.33
CA ARG A 116 -12.10 5.61 25.41
C ARG A 116 -12.45 4.59 26.48
N ALA A 117 -12.39 3.29 26.16
CA ALA A 117 -12.76 2.20 27.08
C ALA A 117 -11.57 1.53 27.78
N GLY A 118 -10.35 2.00 27.49
CA GLY A 118 -9.11 1.35 27.91
C GLY A 118 -8.75 0.13 27.06
N THR A 119 -7.45 -0.19 27.02
CA THR A 119 -6.99 -1.40 26.32
C THR A 119 -7.36 -2.65 27.12
N PRO A 120 -7.88 -3.71 26.47
CA PRO A 120 -8.11 -4.98 27.13
C PRO A 120 -6.84 -5.45 27.85
N GLY A 121 -6.95 -5.86 29.10
CA GLY A 121 -5.84 -6.32 29.92
C GLY A 121 -5.01 -7.41 29.23
N ARG A 122 -3.75 -7.55 29.62
CA ARG A 122 -2.81 -8.55 29.05
C ARG A 122 -3.39 -9.98 29.05
N ALA A 123 -4.15 -10.35 30.09
CA ALA A 123 -4.80 -11.64 30.18
C ALA A 123 -5.87 -11.85 29.11
N LEU A 124 -6.72 -10.84 28.84
CA LEU A 124 -7.76 -10.93 27.83
C LEU A 124 -7.15 -11.06 26.43
N ARG A 125 -6.06 -10.34 26.14
CA ARG A 125 -5.34 -10.46 24.86
C ARG A 125 -4.67 -11.83 24.66
N LYS A 126 -4.20 -12.47 25.73
CA LYS A 126 -3.71 -13.86 25.68
C LYS A 126 -4.86 -14.85 25.45
N ALA A 127 -6.01 -14.61 26.08
CA ALA A 127 -7.18 -15.45 25.92
C ALA A 127 -7.80 -15.35 24.52
N PHE A 128 -7.75 -14.16 23.92
CA PHE A 128 -8.29 -13.87 22.57
C PHE A 128 -7.22 -13.25 21.67
N PRO A 129 -6.31 -14.05 21.10
CA PRO A 129 -5.27 -13.55 20.23
C PRO A 129 -5.88 -13.04 18.92
N ALA A 130 -5.37 -11.89 18.44
CA ALA A 130 -5.77 -11.31 17.16
C ALA A 130 -4.99 -11.95 16.00
N GLY A 131 -5.57 -11.90 14.81
CA GLY A 131 -5.00 -12.42 13.57
C GLY A 131 -5.40 -13.86 13.30
N MET A 132 -5.81 -14.10 12.07
CA MET A 132 -6.27 -15.41 11.59
C MET A 132 -5.14 -16.18 10.90
N TYR A 133 -4.25 -15.49 10.22
CA TYR A 133 -3.19 -16.08 9.40
C TYR A 133 -1.82 -15.66 9.88
N SER A 134 -0.82 -16.59 9.80
CA SER A 134 0.56 -16.29 10.18
C SER A 134 1.20 -15.27 9.26
N THR A 135 2.14 -14.51 9.81
CA THR A 135 3.03 -13.61 9.08
C THR A 135 4.48 -14.09 9.08
N ASP A 136 4.75 -15.30 9.55
CA ASP A 136 6.14 -15.76 9.77
C ASP A 136 6.92 -15.85 8.45
N GLU A 137 6.35 -16.41 7.41
CA GLU A 137 6.99 -16.49 6.08
C GLU A 137 7.16 -15.10 5.46
N THR A 138 6.15 -14.24 5.59
CA THR A 138 6.24 -12.86 5.10
C THR A 138 7.31 -12.08 5.84
N ARG A 139 7.44 -12.28 7.16
CA ARG A 139 8.50 -11.70 7.97
C ARG A 139 9.87 -12.17 7.50
N LEU A 140 10.06 -13.48 7.35
CA LEU A 140 11.31 -14.05 6.89
C LEU A 140 11.72 -13.44 5.54
N ARG A 141 10.80 -13.42 4.58
CA ARG A 141 11.04 -12.86 3.26
C ARG A 141 11.42 -11.37 3.29
N PHE A 142 10.73 -10.54 4.09
CA PHE A 142 11.10 -9.13 4.20
C PHE A 142 12.48 -8.93 4.84
N HIS A 143 12.88 -9.79 5.79
CA HIS A 143 14.22 -9.73 6.38
C HIS A 143 15.32 -10.28 5.46
N GLU A 144 14.99 -11.13 4.50
CA GLU A 144 15.91 -11.61 3.46
C GLU A 144 16.07 -10.58 2.33
N ASP A 145 14.99 -9.91 1.93
CA ASP A 145 14.96 -9.05 0.75
C ASP A 145 15.29 -7.59 1.06
N LEU A 146 15.00 -7.08 2.27
CA LEU A 146 15.17 -5.69 2.64
C LEU A 146 16.29 -5.51 3.68
N PRO A 147 17.11 -4.45 3.59
CA PRO A 147 18.07 -4.12 4.62
C PRO A 147 17.38 -3.76 5.95
N VAL A 148 18.10 -3.99 7.04
CA VAL A 148 17.62 -3.60 8.38
C VAL A 148 17.60 -2.07 8.53
N GLU A 149 18.59 -1.43 7.90
CA GLU A 149 18.79 0.00 7.90
C GLU A 149 17.81 0.70 6.94
N TRP A 150 17.49 1.94 7.26
CA TRP A 150 16.67 2.79 6.40
C TRP A 150 17.51 3.36 5.25
N PRO A 151 16.89 3.60 4.07
CA PRO A 151 17.58 4.24 2.95
C PRO A 151 17.93 5.70 3.26
N ASP A 152 18.94 6.23 2.58
CA ASP A 152 19.38 7.62 2.76
C ASP A 152 18.33 8.67 2.39
N ARG A 153 17.46 8.35 1.43
CA ARG A 153 16.37 9.23 1.02
C ARG A 153 15.11 8.97 1.84
N ASP A 154 14.38 10.02 2.15
CA ASP A 154 13.18 9.97 2.98
C ASP A 154 12.17 8.92 2.51
N LEU A 155 11.83 8.02 3.41
CA LEU A 155 10.85 6.96 3.24
C LEU A 155 10.01 6.85 4.50
N TYR A 156 8.69 7.02 4.37
CA TYR A 156 7.74 6.83 5.46
C TYR A 156 6.89 5.59 5.22
N ILE A 157 6.94 4.66 6.17
CA ILE A 157 6.12 3.45 6.18
C ILE A 157 5.02 3.62 7.22
N CYS A 158 3.78 3.68 6.75
CA CYS A 158 2.63 4.02 7.57
C CYS A 158 2.02 2.80 8.25
N ALA A 159 1.98 2.80 9.57
CA ALA A 159 1.27 1.82 10.38
C ALA A 159 0.41 2.51 11.44
N VAL A 160 -0.50 1.79 12.10
CA VAL A 160 -1.32 2.29 13.20
C VAL A 160 -0.88 1.65 14.50
N ASP A 161 -0.59 2.48 15.50
CA ASP A 161 -0.41 2.01 16.88
C ASP A 161 -1.74 1.47 17.40
N LEU A 162 -1.79 0.18 17.72
CA LEU A 162 -3.01 -0.51 18.13
C LEU A 162 -3.56 0.01 19.49
N TYR A 163 -2.74 0.66 20.30
CA TYR A 163 -3.16 1.16 21.61
C TYR A 163 -3.75 2.56 21.53
N SER A 164 -3.13 3.46 20.78
CA SER A 164 -3.62 4.83 20.64
C SER A 164 -4.59 5.00 19.45
N GLY A 165 -4.50 4.15 18.44
CA GLY A 165 -5.21 4.30 17.16
C GLY A 165 -4.61 5.40 16.27
N ASP A 166 -3.39 5.87 16.60
CA ASP A 166 -2.72 6.90 15.85
C ASP A 166 -1.91 6.33 14.70
N LEU A 167 -1.84 7.10 13.62
CA LEU A 167 -0.96 6.81 12.50
C LEU A 167 0.49 7.07 12.92
N VAL A 168 1.36 6.11 12.65
CA VAL A 168 2.79 6.19 12.92
C VAL A 168 3.53 6.05 11.59
N PRO A 169 4.17 7.11 11.10
CA PRO A 169 5.01 7.07 9.89
C PRO A 169 6.43 6.65 10.28
N PHE A 170 6.70 5.33 10.33
CA PHE A 170 8.06 4.84 10.55
C PHE A 170 9.01 5.42 9.48
N GLY A 171 10.21 5.80 9.89
CA GLY A 171 11.18 6.53 9.07
C GLY A 171 11.12 8.05 9.27
N HIS A 172 10.03 8.59 9.82
CA HIS A 172 9.99 9.97 10.26
C HIS A 172 10.83 10.15 11.55
N ARG A 173 11.50 11.30 11.69
CA ARG A 173 12.40 11.61 12.83
C ARG A 173 11.75 11.46 14.22
N ASP A 174 10.45 11.73 14.33
CA ASP A 174 9.70 11.65 15.59
C ASP A 174 9.02 10.28 15.78
N ALA A 175 9.14 9.37 14.81
CA ALA A 175 8.59 8.03 14.90
C ALA A 175 9.49 7.09 15.74
N PRO A 176 8.94 6.07 16.38
CA PRO A 176 9.75 5.04 17.02
C PRO A 176 10.71 4.38 16.03
N GLN A 177 11.92 4.09 16.47
CA GLN A 177 12.87 3.35 15.65
C GLN A 177 12.40 1.91 15.45
N ALA A 178 12.52 1.44 14.23
CA ALA A 178 12.21 0.07 13.82
C ALA A 178 13.12 -0.35 12.67
N PRO A 179 13.49 -1.63 12.57
CA PRO A 179 14.04 -2.19 11.34
C PRO A 179 13.09 -1.97 10.17
N LEU A 180 13.59 -1.62 8.99
CA LEU A 180 12.76 -1.41 7.80
C LEU A 180 11.84 -2.62 7.51
N PRO A 181 12.31 -3.88 7.53
CA PRO A 181 11.46 -5.05 7.32
C PRO A 181 10.30 -5.15 8.32
N ASP A 182 10.53 -4.83 9.59
CA ASP A 182 9.47 -4.88 10.62
C ASP A 182 8.44 -3.76 10.44
N ALA A 183 8.87 -2.57 10.02
CA ALA A 183 7.97 -1.47 9.70
C ALA A 183 7.05 -1.83 8.50
N VAL A 184 7.61 -2.44 7.45
CA VAL A 184 6.85 -2.94 6.28
C VAL A 184 5.88 -4.03 6.70
N LEU A 185 6.32 -4.99 7.53
CA LEU A 185 5.46 -6.04 8.06
C LEU A 185 4.31 -5.47 8.88
N ALA A 186 4.57 -4.46 9.73
CA ALA A 186 3.55 -3.77 10.51
C ALA A 186 2.53 -3.08 9.60
N SER A 187 3.02 -2.37 8.57
CA SER A 187 2.20 -1.67 7.58
C SER A 187 1.30 -2.61 6.75
N THR A 188 1.69 -3.88 6.60
CA THR A 188 0.93 -4.89 5.84
C THR A 188 0.09 -5.80 6.72
N SER A 189 0.15 -5.65 8.05
CA SER A 189 -0.61 -6.47 9.00
C SER A 189 -2.05 -5.99 9.14
N ILE A 190 -2.89 -6.38 8.17
CA ILE A 190 -4.31 -5.99 8.10
C ILE A 190 -5.04 -6.43 9.37
N PRO A 191 -5.68 -5.50 10.12
CA PRO A 191 -6.43 -5.83 11.33
C PRO A 191 -7.50 -6.88 11.08
N GLY A 192 -7.51 -7.91 11.89
CA GLY A 192 -8.46 -9.01 11.76
C GLY A 192 -7.98 -10.16 10.86
N VAL A 193 -7.09 -9.88 9.91
CA VAL A 193 -6.50 -10.89 9.00
C VAL A 193 -5.18 -11.40 9.58
N PHE A 194 -4.25 -10.49 9.84
CA PHE A 194 -2.93 -10.80 10.37
C PHE A 194 -2.76 -10.35 11.84
N PRO A 195 -1.86 -10.98 12.60
CA PRO A 195 -1.56 -10.56 13.96
C PRO A 195 -0.88 -9.19 13.96
N PRO A 196 -1.14 -8.35 14.98
CA PRO A 196 -0.41 -7.11 15.17
C PRO A 196 1.09 -7.36 15.38
N VAL A 197 1.94 -6.61 14.70
CA VAL A 197 3.40 -6.70 14.80
C VAL A 197 3.89 -5.95 16.03
N ARG A 198 4.74 -6.58 16.80
CA ARG A 198 5.37 -5.96 17.96
C ARG A 198 6.67 -5.26 17.53
N ILE A 199 6.76 -3.96 17.82
CA ILE A 199 7.99 -3.16 17.68
C ILE A 199 8.20 -2.43 19.01
N GLY A 200 9.31 -2.72 19.68
CA GLY A 200 9.52 -2.27 21.05
C GLY A 200 8.42 -2.76 22.00
N ASP A 201 7.83 -1.85 22.76
CA ASP A 201 6.75 -2.17 23.72
C ASP A 201 5.35 -2.06 23.11
N LYS A 202 5.22 -1.56 21.90
CA LYS A 202 3.96 -1.31 21.23
C LYS A 202 3.62 -2.38 20.18
N ARG A 203 2.38 -2.35 19.72
CA ARG A 203 1.89 -3.22 18.65
C ARG A 203 1.27 -2.39 17.56
N TYR A 204 1.60 -2.75 16.32
CA TYR A 204 1.21 -2.01 15.14
C TYR A 204 0.44 -2.89 14.17
N VAL A 205 -0.43 -2.26 13.42
CA VAL A 205 -1.23 -2.86 12.35
C VAL A 205 -1.20 -1.98 11.12
N ASP A 206 -1.74 -2.48 10.01
CA ASP A 206 -1.79 -1.80 8.71
C ASP A 206 -2.28 -0.34 8.83
N GLY A 207 -1.52 0.57 8.24
CA GLY A 207 -1.82 2.00 8.18
C GLY A 207 -3.15 2.33 7.48
N GLY A 208 -3.58 1.45 6.57
CA GLY A 208 -4.86 1.56 5.87
C GLY A 208 -6.09 1.53 6.78
N ALA A 209 -5.93 1.11 8.04
CA ALA A 209 -6.99 1.23 9.05
C ALA A 209 -7.34 2.70 9.35
N LYS A 210 -6.38 3.62 9.21
CA LYS A 210 -6.55 5.08 9.43
C LYS A 210 -6.69 5.84 8.12
N SER A 211 -5.73 5.67 7.22
CA SER A 211 -5.76 6.24 5.86
C SER A 211 -5.14 5.27 4.87
N ALA A 212 -5.82 5.06 3.74
CA ALA A 212 -5.31 4.18 2.70
C ALA A 212 -4.09 4.76 1.96
N THR A 213 -3.89 6.06 1.98
CA THR A 213 -2.81 6.76 1.27
C THR A 213 -1.85 7.50 2.20
N SER A 214 -2.35 8.01 3.32
CA SER A 214 -1.59 8.87 4.24
C SER A 214 -0.97 10.10 3.53
N LEU A 215 -1.67 10.61 2.50
CA LEU A 215 -1.21 11.71 1.65
C LEU A 215 -0.94 12.99 2.46
N ASN A 216 -1.72 13.23 3.52
CA ASN A 216 -1.57 14.37 4.40
C ASN A 216 -0.15 14.49 5.01
N LEU A 217 0.59 13.40 5.15
CA LEU A 217 1.98 13.44 5.62
C LEU A 217 2.88 14.20 4.63
N ALA A 218 2.67 14.05 3.33
CA ALA A 218 3.43 14.80 2.33
C ALA A 218 3.20 16.32 2.47
N THR A 219 1.97 16.72 2.80
CA THR A 219 1.63 18.13 3.05
C THR A 219 2.27 18.66 4.33
N GLN A 220 2.31 17.84 5.39
CA GLN A 220 2.98 18.18 6.64
C GLN A 220 4.49 18.33 6.46
N GLU A 221 5.08 17.61 5.52
CA GLU A 221 6.49 17.70 5.14
C GLU A 221 6.76 18.80 4.08
N GLU A 222 5.81 19.70 3.87
CA GLU A 222 5.93 20.85 2.95
C GLU A 222 6.23 20.45 1.50
N CYS A 223 5.80 19.24 1.08
CA CYS A 223 5.89 18.84 -0.31
C CYS A 223 4.90 19.65 -1.15
N THR A 224 5.41 20.26 -2.23
CA THR A 224 4.63 21.11 -3.11
C THR A 224 4.03 20.38 -4.30
N HIS A 225 4.60 19.22 -4.67
CA HIS A 225 4.20 18.39 -5.80
C HIS A 225 4.05 16.94 -5.35
N ILE A 226 2.87 16.39 -5.50
CA ILE A 226 2.54 15.03 -5.04
C ILE A 226 2.00 14.20 -6.21
N ILE A 227 2.60 13.03 -6.45
CA ILE A 227 2.01 11.96 -7.24
C ILE A 227 1.52 10.89 -6.27
N CYS A 228 0.21 10.64 -6.25
CA CYS A 228 -0.42 9.65 -5.38
C CYS A 228 -1.01 8.50 -6.19
N VAL A 229 -0.52 7.27 -6.02
CA VAL A 229 -1.11 6.07 -6.61
C VAL A 229 -2.01 5.41 -5.58
N ALA A 230 -3.33 5.38 -5.85
CA ALA A 230 -4.38 4.99 -4.92
C ALA A 230 -5.25 3.84 -5.44
N PRO A 231 -4.83 2.57 -5.33
CA PRO A 231 -5.55 1.41 -5.89
C PRO A 231 -6.95 1.18 -5.31
N LEU A 232 -7.19 1.59 -4.06
CA LEU A 232 -8.50 1.50 -3.41
C LEU A 232 -9.45 2.63 -3.79
N GLY A 233 -8.92 3.73 -4.35
CA GLY A 233 -9.71 4.77 -4.96
C GLY A 233 -10.34 4.31 -6.28
N PHE A 234 -11.20 5.15 -6.86
CA PHE A 234 -11.64 4.98 -8.24
C PHE A 234 -12.07 6.31 -8.84
N ARG A 235 -12.03 6.40 -10.16
CA ARG A 235 -12.52 7.52 -10.95
C ARG A 235 -13.87 7.14 -11.54
N SER A 236 -14.92 7.91 -11.24
CA SER A 236 -16.22 7.73 -11.86
C SER A 236 -16.42 8.81 -12.93
N ASP A 237 -16.54 8.40 -14.17
CA ASP A 237 -16.92 9.27 -15.29
C ASP A 237 -18.44 9.23 -15.52
N GLY A 238 -19.16 9.11 -14.46
CA GLY A 238 -20.60 8.89 -14.42
C GLY A 238 -20.90 7.68 -13.54
N PHE A 239 -21.95 7.79 -12.74
CA PHE A 239 -22.32 6.78 -11.74
C PHE A 239 -22.80 5.51 -12.45
N THR A 240 -21.90 4.56 -12.68
CA THR A 240 -22.29 3.19 -13.00
C THR A 240 -22.47 2.44 -11.69
N THR A 241 -23.68 2.52 -11.12
CA THR A 241 -24.11 1.54 -10.13
C THR A 241 -23.99 0.16 -10.77
N SER A 242 -23.08 -0.65 -10.27
CA SER A 242 -23.04 -2.04 -10.70
C SER A 242 -24.41 -2.67 -10.48
N ARG A 243 -25.04 -3.21 -11.53
CA ARG A 243 -26.31 -3.93 -11.44
C ARG A 243 -26.18 -5.26 -10.69
N ASP A 244 -24.95 -5.70 -10.39
CA ASP A 244 -24.70 -6.91 -9.62
C ASP A 244 -24.75 -6.60 -8.11
N PRO A 245 -25.73 -7.15 -7.37
CA PRO A 245 -25.86 -6.95 -5.93
C PRO A 245 -24.63 -7.39 -5.13
N LYS A 246 -23.85 -8.38 -5.63
CA LYS A 246 -22.62 -8.87 -5.01
C LYS A 246 -21.52 -7.78 -4.97
N MET A 247 -21.61 -6.79 -5.85
CA MET A 247 -20.65 -5.69 -5.89
C MET A 247 -21.00 -4.53 -4.93
N TRP A 248 -22.20 -4.47 -4.36
CA TRP A 248 -22.63 -3.33 -3.54
C TRP A 248 -21.79 -3.17 -2.26
N GLY A 249 -21.57 -4.25 -1.53
CA GLY A 249 -20.72 -4.21 -0.32
C GLY A 249 -19.28 -3.73 -0.60
N PRO A 250 -18.57 -4.35 -1.53
CA PRO A 250 -17.23 -3.90 -1.94
C PRO A 250 -17.19 -2.47 -2.50
N MET A 251 -18.18 -2.08 -3.29
CA MET A 251 -18.30 -0.71 -3.80
C MET A 251 -18.56 0.29 -2.68
N PHE A 252 -19.35 -0.08 -1.68
CA PHE A 252 -19.54 0.75 -0.49
C PHE A 252 -18.22 0.98 0.25
N VAL A 253 -17.45 -0.07 0.52
CA VAL A 253 -16.13 0.04 1.17
C VAL A 253 -15.20 0.92 0.33
N ARG A 254 -15.10 0.69 -0.98
CA ARG A 254 -14.30 1.53 -1.88
C ARG A 254 -14.76 2.99 -1.87
N SER A 255 -16.07 3.24 -1.77
CA SER A 255 -16.59 4.61 -1.70
C SER A 255 -16.14 5.35 -0.44
N LEU A 256 -15.95 4.65 0.68
CA LEU A 256 -15.39 5.25 1.90
C LEU A 256 -13.92 5.66 1.68
N PHE A 257 -13.11 4.80 1.08
CA PHE A 257 -11.72 5.15 0.72
C PHE A 257 -11.66 6.28 -0.29
N ALA A 258 -12.52 6.28 -1.32
CA ALA A 258 -12.57 7.34 -2.30
C ALA A 258 -12.95 8.70 -1.70
N ARG A 259 -13.88 8.73 -0.72
CA ARG A 259 -14.25 9.95 0.01
C ARG A 259 -13.12 10.45 0.88
N ALA A 260 -12.44 9.56 1.61
CA ALA A 260 -11.28 9.92 2.43
C ALA A 260 -10.15 10.51 1.56
N LEU A 261 -9.81 9.85 0.46
CA LEU A 261 -8.83 10.34 -0.51
C LEU A 261 -9.23 11.71 -1.09
N LYS A 262 -10.51 11.89 -1.47
CA LYS A 262 -11.00 13.18 -1.98
C LYS A 262 -10.79 14.30 -0.96
N ARG A 263 -11.04 14.02 0.33
CA ARG A 263 -10.82 14.99 1.41
C ARG A 263 -9.34 15.34 1.55
N GLU A 264 -8.45 14.34 1.65
CA GLU A 264 -7.00 14.54 1.75
C GLU A 264 -6.46 15.38 0.57
N VAL A 265 -6.90 15.05 -0.65
CA VAL A 265 -6.51 15.79 -1.86
C VAL A 265 -7.06 17.24 -1.85
N SER A 266 -8.30 17.43 -1.38
CA SER A 266 -8.86 18.79 -1.29
C SER A 266 -8.14 19.63 -0.25
N GLU A 267 -7.81 19.06 0.89
CA GLU A 267 -7.02 19.72 1.95
C GLU A 267 -5.63 20.12 1.42
N ALA A 268 -4.92 19.21 0.72
CA ALA A 268 -3.63 19.51 0.12
C ALA A 268 -3.71 20.66 -0.91
N ARG A 269 -4.70 20.61 -1.79
CA ARG A 269 -4.90 21.65 -2.82
C ARG A 269 -5.27 23.00 -2.23
N ASN A 270 -6.03 23.04 -1.15
CA ASN A 270 -6.36 24.28 -0.43
C ASN A 270 -5.10 24.94 0.18
N LEU A 271 -4.03 24.17 0.43
CA LEU A 271 -2.73 24.64 0.87
C LEU A 271 -1.80 25.00 -0.32
N GLY A 272 -2.30 25.00 -1.54
CA GLY A 272 -1.51 25.30 -2.74
C GLY A 272 -0.64 24.15 -3.25
N VAL A 273 -0.85 22.92 -2.75
CA VAL A 273 -0.08 21.75 -3.18
C VAL A 273 -0.65 21.16 -4.47
N GLU A 274 0.20 20.95 -5.46
CA GLU A 274 -0.17 20.27 -6.71
C GLU A 274 -0.23 18.76 -6.51
N VAL A 275 -1.40 18.17 -6.74
CA VAL A 275 -1.64 16.75 -6.53
C VAL A 275 -2.18 16.08 -7.78
N VAL A 276 -1.45 15.09 -8.27
CA VAL A 276 -1.92 14.13 -9.29
C VAL A 276 -2.27 12.81 -8.60
N VAL A 277 -3.50 12.33 -8.83
CA VAL A 277 -3.98 11.07 -8.28
C VAL A 277 -4.16 10.05 -9.39
N VAL A 278 -3.35 8.99 -9.35
CA VAL A 278 -3.49 7.81 -10.20
C VAL A 278 -4.35 6.79 -9.49
N ARG A 279 -5.50 6.46 -10.06
CA ARG A 279 -6.48 5.54 -9.47
C ARG A 279 -7.25 4.80 -10.57
N PRO A 280 -7.79 3.61 -10.29
CA PRO A 280 -8.53 2.82 -11.28
C PRO A 280 -9.72 3.60 -11.86
N TRP A 281 -10.02 3.36 -13.12
CA TRP A 281 -11.27 3.78 -13.72
C TRP A 281 -12.42 2.89 -13.21
N ALA A 282 -13.63 3.42 -13.12
CA ALA A 282 -14.78 2.65 -12.64
C ALA A 282 -15.03 1.40 -13.50
N THR A 283 -14.78 1.47 -14.80
CA THR A 283 -14.84 0.36 -15.76
C THR A 283 -13.88 -0.77 -15.42
N ASP A 284 -12.73 -0.43 -14.83
CA ASP A 284 -11.64 -1.37 -14.55
C ASP A 284 -11.87 -2.17 -13.25
N LEU A 285 -12.80 -1.71 -12.39
CA LEU A 285 -13.06 -2.33 -11.09
C LEU A 285 -13.56 -3.76 -11.16
N LYS A 286 -14.08 -4.21 -12.30
CA LYS A 286 -14.46 -5.63 -12.51
C LYS A 286 -13.26 -6.56 -12.35
N MET A 287 -12.08 -6.19 -12.86
CA MET A 287 -10.85 -6.97 -12.69
C MET A 287 -10.31 -6.91 -11.26
N HIS A 288 -10.47 -5.79 -10.57
CA HIS A 288 -10.08 -5.67 -9.16
C HIS A 288 -10.90 -6.58 -8.25
N GLY A 289 -12.16 -6.88 -8.62
CA GLY A 289 -13.05 -7.75 -7.87
C GLY A 289 -13.41 -7.21 -6.48
N THR A 290 -13.98 -8.09 -5.67
CA THR A 290 -14.52 -7.76 -4.34
C THR A 290 -13.52 -7.97 -3.21
N ASN A 291 -12.49 -8.78 -3.42
CA ASN A 291 -11.48 -9.14 -2.43
C ASN A 291 -10.07 -8.80 -2.96
N SER A 292 -9.42 -7.83 -2.36
CA SER A 292 -8.08 -7.37 -2.72
C SER A 292 -6.96 -8.39 -2.43
N MET A 293 -7.27 -9.47 -1.71
CA MET A 293 -6.33 -10.54 -1.36
C MET A 293 -6.62 -11.85 -2.11
N ARG A 294 -7.49 -11.85 -3.11
CA ARG A 294 -7.83 -13.04 -3.88
C ARG A 294 -6.76 -13.40 -4.92
N HIS A 295 -6.84 -14.63 -5.43
CA HIS A 295 -6.13 -15.02 -6.65
C HIS A 295 -6.72 -14.28 -7.86
N PHE A 296 -5.85 -13.71 -8.70
CA PHE A 296 -6.21 -12.97 -9.92
C PHE A 296 -5.03 -13.04 -10.90
N ASP A 297 -5.28 -12.68 -12.15
CA ASP A 297 -4.23 -12.51 -13.14
C ASP A 297 -3.48 -11.20 -12.89
N ARG A 298 -2.28 -11.32 -12.31
CA ARG A 298 -1.43 -10.17 -11.94
C ARG A 298 -0.97 -9.41 -13.19
N ALA A 299 -0.60 -10.13 -14.24
CA ALA A 299 -0.12 -9.55 -15.49
C ALA A 299 -1.23 -8.73 -16.15
N ALA A 300 -2.40 -9.33 -16.38
CA ALA A 300 -3.54 -8.66 -16.99
C ALA A 300 -3.97 -7.41 -16.21
N LEU A 301 -3.97 -7.47 -14.87
CA LEU A 301 -4.33 -6.31 -14.05
C LEU A 301 -3.26 -5.22 -14.11
N SER A 302 -1.99 -5.59 -14.13
CA SER A 302 -0.87 -4.66 -14.29
C SER A 302 -0.91 -3.97 -15.66
N ASP A 303 -1.22 -4.70 -16.73
CA ASP A 303 -1.39 -4.14 -18.06
C ASP A 303 -2.56 -3.15 -18.11
N GLN A 304 -3.70 -3.52 -17.51
CA GLN A 304 -4.86 -2.63 -17.43
C GLN A 304 -4.53 -1.34 -16.66
N ALA A 305 -3.82 -1.46 -15.53
CA ALA A 305 -3.41 -0.31 -14.73
C ALA A 305 -2.46 0.60 -15.50
N ARG A 306 -1.53 0.01 -16.27
CA ARG A 306 -0.60 0.74 -17.15
C ARG A 306 -1.36 1.53 -18.21
N GLU A 307 -2.26 0.90 -18.94
CA GLU A 307 -3.04 1.58 -19.98
C GLU A 307 -4.00 2.63 -19.41
N GLY A 308 -4.66 2.33 -18.28
CA GLY A 308 -5.50 3.29 -17.56
C GLY A 308 -4.73 4.52 -17.07
N THR A 309 -3.48 4.32 -16.63
CA THR A 309 -2.60 5.41 -16.20
C THR A 309 -2.10 6.24 -17.36
N LYS A 310 -1.77 5.64 -18.51
CA LYS A 310 -1.42 6.39 -19.72
C LYS A 310 -2.54 7.33 -20.17
N ARG A 311 -3.77 6.83 -20.24
CA ARG A 311 -4.94 7.68 -20.54
C ARG A 311 -5.09 8.85 -19.56
N LEU A 312 -4.83 8.61 -18.26
CA LEU A 312 -4.85 9.67 -17.26
C LEU A 312 -3.76 10.71 -17.53
N LEU A 313 -2.55 10.28 -17.87
CA LEU A 313 -1.41 11.16 -18.16
C LEU A 313 -1.66 12.04 -19.38
N ASP A 314 -2.28 11.48 -20.43
CA ASP A 314 -2.65 12.23 -21.63
C ASP A 314 -3.66 13.35 -21.30
N GLU A 315 -4.62 13.09 -20.40
CA GLU A 315 -5.60 14.08 -19.93
C GLU A 315 -5.04 15.13 -18.97
N MET A 316 -3.91 14.86 -18.33
CA MET A 316 -3.33 15.66 -17.24
C MET A 316 -1.91 16.13 -17.53
N SER A 317 -1.46 16.08 -18.79
CA SER A 317 -0.07 16.37 -19.18
C SER A 317 0.40 17.78 -18.83
N ASP A 318 -0.53 18.73 -18.74
CA ASP A 318 -0.30 20.13 -18.38
C ASP A 318 -0.23 20.40 -16.86
N ARG A 319 -0.48 19.39 -16.03
CA ARG A 319 -0.45 19.56 -14.57
C ARG A 319 0.97 19.83 -14.07
N PRO A 320 1.19 20.86 -13.23
CA PRO A 320 2.52 21.18 -12.70
C PRO A 320 3.20 20.01 -12.00
N ALA A 321 2.45 19.21 -11.23
CA ALA A 321 2.99 18.03 -10.57
C ALA A 321 3.58 16.99 -11.53
N LEU A 322 3.18 16.96 -12.80
CA LEU A 322 3.78 16.11 -13.83
C LEU A 322 4.84 16.83 -14.63
N ALA A 323 4.57 18.10 -15.03
CA ALA A 323 5.45 18.89 -15.86
C ALA A 323 6.80 19.21 -15.17
N GLU A 324 6.73 19.52 -13.88
CA GLU A 324 7.90 19.91 -13.07
C GLU A 324 8.54 18.72 -12.33
N TRP A 325 7.95 17.51 -12.38
CA TRP A 325 8.54 16.33 -11.75
C TRP A 325 9.94 16.02 -12.30
N PRO A 326 10.89 15.58 -11.47
CA PRO A 326 12.20 15.16 -11.94
C PRO A 326 12.12 14.19 -13.11
N ARG A 327 12.92 14.45 -14.15
CA ARG A 327 12.96 13.64 -15.38
C ARG A 327 14.16 12.71 -15.38
N LYS A 328 13.97 11.52 -15.91
CA LYS A 328 15.07 10.60 -16.17
C LYS A 328 16.09 11.29 -17.09
N ARG A 329 17.36 11.21 -16.73
CA ARG A 329 18.43 11.63 -17.63
C ARG A 329 18.40 10.74 -18.86
N ALA A 330 18.33 11.33 -20.06
CA ALA A 330 18.45 10.57 -21.31
C ALA A 330 19.77 9.79 -21.27
N THR A 331 19.67 8.47 -21.23
CA THR A 331 20.84 7.59 -21.33
C THR A 331 21.42 7.85 -22.74
N ARG A 332 22.52 8.61 -22.83
CA ARG A 332 23.27 8.71 -24.09
C ARG A 332 23.78 7.30 -24.38
N VAL A 333 23.07 6.60 -25.26
CA VAL A 333 23.61 5.41 -25.91
C VAL A 333 24.90 5.88 -26.61
N ARG A 334 26.05 5.60 -26.00
CA ARG A 334 27.33 5.71 -26.73
C ARG A 334 27.21 4.72 -27.87
N ALA A 335 26.95 5.23 -29.06
CA ALA A 335 27.17 4.47 -30.27
C ALA A 335 28.62 4.01 -30.25
N ALA A 336 28.81 2.71 -30.06
CA ALA A 336 30.11 2.08 -30.27
C ALA A 336 30.45 2.28 -31.73
N ARG A 337 31.47 3.08 -31.98
CA ARG A 337 32.16 3.15 -33.24
C ARG A 337 33.21 2.05 -33.29
#